data_f551f62e92be3012f74d39bc702941fc
#
_entry.id   f551f62e92be3012f74d39bc702941fc
#
_cell.length_a   1.000
_cell.length_b   1.000
_cell.length_c   1.000
_cell.angle_alpha   90.00
_cell.angle_beta   90.00
_cell.angle_gamma   90.00
#
_symmetry.space_group_name_H-M   'P 1'
#
loop_
_entity.id
_entity.type
_entity.pdbx_description
1 polymer ?
#
loop_
_entity_poly.entity_id
_entity_poly.type
_entity_poly.pdbx_seq_one_letter_code
_entity_poly.pdbx_strand_id
1 'polypeptide(L)'
;MLKLLLDEHISPEVANGVRRRNRSLVIHSMAQWESGNFLGKEDSVCLLEAAKQWLTLVTYDRSTIPPLLKLWAEEDRCHGGVIFVDEKTISPANIGGLVHALISLANEAGEIDYTNQVYLLRSGRPIECAYPSRSRLDPIAVRDTNRDTHY
;
A
#
# COMPACT_ATOMS: atom_id res chain seq x y z
N MET A 1 12.53 4.45 3.73
CA MET A 1 12.46 3.08 4.27
C MET A 1 11.03 2.56 4.21
N LEU A 2 10.84 1.38 3.69
CA LEU A 2 9.51 0.79 3.54
C LEU A 2 8.97 0.32 4.89
N LYS A 3 7.77 0.79 5.27
CA LYS A 3 7.08 0.36 6.47
C LYS A 3 5.67 -0.04 6.08
N LEU A 4 5.29 -1.26 6.37
CA LEU A 4 4.06 -1.85 5.85
C LEU A 4 2.99 -2.02 6.93
N LEU A 5 1.74 -1.75 6.55
CA LEU A 5 0.58 -2.05 7.36
C LEU A 5 -0.35 -2.94 6.53
N LEU A 6 -0.60 -4.14 7.00
CA LEU A 6 -1.49 -5.08 6.31
C LEU A 6 -2.93 -4.85 6.75
N ASP A 7 -3.82 -4.73 5.78
CA ASP A 7 -5.25 -4.53 6.00
C ASP A 7 -5.84 -5.67 6.84
N GLU A 8 -6.97 -5.43 7.49
CA GLU A 8 -7.58 -6.39 8.40
C GLU A 8 -8.00 -7.69 7.72
N HIS A 9 -8.22 -7.68 6.41
CA HIS A 9 -8.58 -8.89 5.66
C HIS A 9 -7.37 -9.73 5.26
N ILE A 10 -6.17 -9.28 5.57
CA ILE A 10 -4.95 -10.04 5.34
C ILE A 10 -4.58 -10.75 6.64
N SER A 11 -4.33 -12.06 6.58
CA SER A 11 -3.99 -12.84 7.76
C SER A 11 -2.77 -12.28 8.49
N PRO A 12 -2.82 -12.18 9.84
CA PRO A 12 -1.63 -11.78 10.61
C PRO A 12 -0.43 -12.68 10.39
N GLU A 13 -0.64 -13.91 9.92
CA GLU A 13 0.44 -14.83 9.62
C GLU A 13 1.35 -14.32 8.52
N VAL A 14 0.84 -13.45 7.65
CA VAL A 14 1.69 -12.82 6.62
C VAL A 14 2.74 -11.93 7.29
N ALA A 15 2.31 -11.09 8.25
CA ALA A 15 3.25 -10.24 8.97
C ALA A 15 4.27 -11.08 9.74
N ASN A 16 3.81 -12.14 10.39
CA ASN A 16 4.71 -13.03 11.13
C ASN A 16 5.72 -13.70 10.20
N GLY A 17 5.27 -14.16 9.04
CA GLY A 17 6.16 -14.79 8.05
C GLY A 17 7.21 -13.83 7.50
N VAL A 18 6.82 -12.59 7.25
CA VAL A 18 7.77 -11.57 6.79
C VAL A 18 8.80 -11.28 7.87
N ARG A 19 8.36 -11.10 9.12
CA ARG A 19 9.28 -10.80 10.23
C ARG A 19 10.30 -11.91 10.45
N ARG A 20 9.90 -13.16 10.28
CA ARG A 20 10.82 -14.27 10.44
C ARG A 20 11.94 -14.26 9.40
N ARG A 21 11.64 -13.77 8.20
CA ARG A 21 12.60 -13.77 7.09
C ARG A 21 13.40 -12.47 6.99
N ASN A 22 12.85 -11.37 7.46
CA ASN A 22 13.50 -10.06 7.38
C ASN A 22 13.15 -9.25 8.62
N ARG A 23 13.97 -9.35 9.65
CA ARG A 23 13.72 -8.72 10.94
C ARG A 23 13.86 -7.21 10.91
N SER A 24 14.53 -6.67 9.90
CA SER A 24 14.72 -5.22 9.79
C SER A 24 13.55 -4.53 9.11
N LEU A 25 12.67 -5.28 8.44
CA LEU A 25 11.52 -4.71 7.77
C LEU A 25 10.40 -4.43 8.77
N VAL A 26 9.95 -3.18 8.81
CA VAL A 26 8.83 -2.81 9.69
C VAL A 26 7.53 -3.23 9.00
N ILE A 27 6.77 -4.09 9.68
CA ILE A 27 5.50 -4.59 9.17
C ILE A 27 4.54 -4.83 10.32
N HIS A 28 3.31 -4.35 10.14
CA HIS A 28 2.24 -4.52 11.13
C HIS A 28 1.03 -5.16 10.48
N SER A 29 0.37 -6.05 11.22
CA SER A 29 -0.95 -6.54 10.85
C SER A 29 -1.99 -5.66 11.55
N MET A 30 -3.09 -5.32 10.86
CA MET A 30 -4.15 -4.50 11.45
C MET A 30 -4.66 -5.13 12.75
N ALA A 31 -4.67 -6.46 12.83
CA ALA A 31 -5.13 -7.16 14.03
C ALA A 31 -4.23 -6.90 15.24
N GLN A 32 -2.97 -6.57 15.01
CA GLN A 32 -1.97 -6.39 16.09
C GLN A 32 -1.54 -4.93 16.24
N TRP A 33 -1.72 -4.14 15.21
CA TRP A 33 -1.28 -2.75 15.17
C TRP A 33 -2.07 -1.92 16.18
N GLU A 34 -1.38 -1.11 16.95
CA GLU A 34 -1.97 -0.27 17.97
C GLU A 34 -2.89 -1.09 18.90
N SER A 35 -2.42 -2.27 19.27
CA SER A 35 -3.14 -3.21 20.15
C SER A 35 -4.50 -3.64 19.60
N GLY A 36 -4.64 -3.64 18.26
CA GLY A 36 -5.88 -4.04 17.60
C GLY A 36 -6.96 -2.97 17.61
N ASN A 37 -6.63 -1.74 18.00
CA ASN A 37 -7.62 -0.68 18.16
C ASN A 37 -8.28 -0.25 16.87
N PHE A 38 -7.68 -0.56 15.71
CA PHE A 38 -8.21 -0.12 14.42
C PHE A 38 -9.00 -1.19 13.69
N LEU A 39 -9.13 -2.39 14.28
CA LEU A 39 -9.98 -3.43 13.70
C LEU A 39 -11.43 -2.94 13.67
N GLY A 40 -12.07 -3.13 12.52
CA GLY A 40 -13.47 -2.74 12.35
C GLY A 40 -13.70 -1.26 12.17
N LYS A 41 -12.66 -0.44 12.19
CA LYS A 41 -12.80 0.99 11.92
C LYS A 41 -12.92 1.22 10.42
N GLU A 42 -13.49 2.37 10.06
CA GLU A 42 -13.60 2.74 8.66
C GLU A 42 -12.23 2.91 8.02
N ASP A 43 -12.16 2.65 6.72
CA ASP A 43 -10.90 2.76 5.98
C ASP A 43 -10.30 4.16 6.07
N SER A 44 -11.14 5.21 6.11
CA SER A 44 -10.64 6.58 6.25
C SER A 44 -9.91 6.80 7.55
N VAL A 45 -10.40 6.19 8.64
CA VAL A 45 -9.76 6.30 9.95
C VAL A 45 -8.43 5.56 9.95
N CYS A 46 -8.40 4.36 9.39
CA CYS A 46 -7.18 3.56 9.31
C CYS A 46 -6.14 4.23 8.44
N LEU A 47 -6.55 4.77 7.28
CA LEU A 47 -5.62 5.44 6.38
C LEU A 47 -5.05 6.71 7.02
N LEU A 48 -5.88 7.45 7.76
CA LEU A 48 -5.40 8.65 8.44
C LEU A 48 -4.30 8.33 9.45
N GLU A 49 -4.51 7.30 10.27
CA GLU A 49 -3.50 6.93 11.25
C GLU A 49 -2.24 6.38 10.57
N ALA A 50 -2.42 5.57 9.54
CA ALA A 50 -1.28 5.05 8.77
C ALA A 50 -0.48 6.21 8.17
N ALA A 51 -1.16 7.23 7.65
CA ALA A 51 -0.49 8.40 7.08
C ALA A 51 0.33 9.15 8.13
N LYS A 52 -0.20 9.27 9.34
CA LYS A 52 0.52 9.94 10.44
C LYS A 52 1.83 9.24 10.76
N GLN A 53 1.87 7.92 10.58
CA GLN A 53 3.06 7.11 10.89
C GLN A 53 3.87 6.77 9.64
N TRP A 54 3.47 7.30 8.48
CA TRP A 54 4.13 7.05 7.19
C TRP A 54 4.20 5.57 6.84
N LEU A 55 3.12 4.85 7.16
CA LEU A 55 3.01 3.44 6.81
C LEU A 55 2.40 3.29 5.42
N THR A 56 2.89 2.32 4.67
CA THR A 56 2.35 1.95 3.37
C THR A 56 1.31 0.86 3.57
N LEU A 57 0.06 1.14 3.21
CA LEU A 57 -1.05 0.19 3.38
C LEU A 57 -1.00 -0.88 2.31
N VAL A 58 -1.10 -2.14 2.70
CA VAL A 58 -1.20 -3.29 1.78
C VAL A 58 -2.62 -3.83 1.88
N THR A 59 -3.32 -3.91 0.76
CA THR A 59 -4.73 -4.28 0.76
C THR A 59 -5.13 -5.00 -0.52
N TYR A 60 -6.17 -5.83 -0.42
CA TYR A 60 -6.85 -6.42 -1.58
C TYR A 60 -8.05 -5.60 -2.03
N ASP A 61 -8.46 -4.60 -1.24
CA ASP A 61 -9.70 -3.85 -1.47
C ASP A 61 -9.54 -2.84 -2.59
N ARG A 62 -10.09 -3.16 -3.76
CA ARG A 62 -10.04 -2.30 -4.93
C ARG A 62 -11.34 -1.51 -5.13
N SER A 63 -12.26 -1.57 -4.16
CA SER A 63 -13.54 -0.88 -4.29
C SER A 63 -13.68 0.32 -3.38
N THR A 64 -13.30 0.23 -2.10
CA THR A 64 -13.46 1.37 -1.17
C THR A 64 -12.22 2.24 -1.05
N ILE A 65 -11.03 1.66 -1.19
CA ILE A 65 -9.79 2.44 -1.05
C ILE A 65 -9.57 3.41 -2.20
N PRO A 66 -9.74 3.03 -3.49
CA PRO A 66 -9.49 3.99 -4.57
C PRO A 66 -10.31 5.28 -4.51
N PRO A 67 -11.63 5.24 -4.24
CA PRO A 67 -12.38 6.50 -4.09
C PRO A 67 -11.87 7.37 -2.94
N LEU A 68 -11.43 6.74 -1.85
CA LEU A 68 -10.88 7.45 -0.71
C LEU A 68 -9.57 8.16 -1.08
N LEU A 69 -8.71 7.50 -1.84
CA LEU A 69 -7.46 8.09 -2.30
C LEU A 69 -7.72 9.27 -3.23
N LYS A 70 -8.74 9.15 -4.08
CA LYS A 70 -9.12 10.24 -4.96
C LYS A 70 -9.58 11.45 -4.15
N LEU A 71 -10.40 11.22 -3.13
CA LEU A 71 -10.87 12.29 -2.26
C LEU A 71 -9.68 12.96 -1.55
N TRP A 72 -8.75 12.18 -1.04
CA TRP A 72 -7.57 12.72 -0.38
C TRP A 72 -6.73 13.57 -1.33
N ALA A 73 -6.59 13.12 -2.58
CA ALA A 73 -5.86 13.89 -3.58
C ALA A 73 -6.53 15.23 -3.84
N GLU A 74 -7.86 15.24 -3.91
CA GLU A 74 -8.64 16.48 -4.11
C GLU A 74 -8.51 17.43 -2.93
N GLU A 75 -8.29 16.89 -1.74
CA GLU A 75 -8.14 17.68 -0.52
C GLU A 75 -6.68 18.01 -0.20
N ASP A 76 -5.75 17.66 -1.09
CA ASP A 76 -4.31 17.85 -0.89
C ASP A 76 -3.78 17.15 0.36
N ARG A 77 -4.36 15.99 0.70
CA ARG A 77 -3.93 15.21 1.84
C ARG A 77 -2.92 14.16 1.40
N CYS A 78 -1.94 13.93 2.25
CA CYS A 78 -0.85 12.99 1.96
C CYS A 78 -1.03 11.68 2.70
N HIS A 79 -0.53 10.60 2.11
CA HIS A 79 -0.49 9.28 2.76
C HIS A 79 0.85 8.61 2.46
N GLY A 80 1.15 7.53 3.18
CA GLY A 80 2.42 6.82 3.05
C GLY A 80 2.52 5.84 1.90
N GLY A 81 1.49 5.82 1.06
CA GLY A 81 1.44 4.89 -0.07
C GLY A 81 0.46 3.77 0.14
N VAL A 82 -0.01 3.18 -0.94
CA VAL A 82 -0.93 2.05 -0.92
C VAL A 82 -0.46 1.02 -1.94
N ILE A 83 -0.42 -0.23 -1.52
CA ILE A 83 -0.07 -1.36 -2.39
C ILE A 83 -1.30 -2.24 -2.50
N PHE A 84 -1.87 -2.33 -3.70
CA PHE A 84 -2.95 -3.26 -3.99
C PHE A 84 -2.37 -4.59 -4.39
N VAL A 85 -2.84 -5.67 -3.77
CA VAL A 85 -2.39 -7.02 -4.11
C VAL A 85 -3.35 -7.58 -5.16
N ASP A 86 -2.79 -8.12 -6.24
CA ASP A 86 -3.58 -8.73 -7.30
C ASP A 86 -4.01 -10.13 -6.86
N GLU A 87 -5.29 -10.29 -6.49
CA GLU A 87 -5.78 -11.57 -5.99
C GLU A 87 -5.78 -12.67 -7.04
N LYS A 88 -5.70 -12.30 -8.32
CA LYS A 88 -5.63 -13.31 -9.40
C LYS A 88 -4.28 -14.03 -9.42
N THR A 89 -3.22 -13.37 -8.98
CA THR A 89 -1.90 -13.99 -8.95
C THR A 89 -1.45 -14.36 -7.54
N ILE A 90 -1.99 -13.67 -6.51
CA ILE A 90 -1.69 -14.00 -5.11
C ILE A 90 -3.02 -14.03 -4.36
N SER A 91 -3.58 -15.22 -4.23
CA SER A 91 -4.84 -15.41 -3.51
C SER A 91 -4.69 -14.98 -2.05
N PRO A 92 -5.72 -14.38 -1.42
CA PRO A 92 -5.69 -14.09 0.01
C PRO A 92 -5.42 -15.31 0.88
N ALA A 93 -5.76 -16.51 0.40
CA ALA A 93 -5.48 -17.75 1.11
C ALA A 93 -4.04 -18.21 0.97
N ASN A 94 -3.30 -17.65 0.02
CA ASN A 94 -1.91 -18.04 -0.22
C ASN A 94 -0.96 -17.19 0.61
N ILE A 95 -0.89 -17.49 1.89
CA ILE A 95 -0.06 -16.74 2.84
C ILE A 95 1.40 -16.74 2.41
N GLY A 96 1.94 -17.91 2.06
CA GLY A 96 3.33 -18.02 1.64
C GLY A 96 3.65 -17.20 0.39
N GLY A 97 2.72 -17.16 -0.56
CA GLY A 97 2.90 -16.38 -1.77
C GLY A 97 2.98 -14.87 -1.48
N LEU A 98 2.12 -14.40 -0.59
CA LEU A 98 2.15 -12.97 -0.23
C LEU A 98 3.40 -12.63 0.56
N VAL A 99 3.82 -13.50 1.50
CA VAL A 99 5.07 -13.31 2.23
C VAL A 99 6.23 -13.17 1.25
N HIS A 100 6.31 -14.08 0.30
CA HIS A 100 7.38 -14.06 -0.70
C HIS A 100 7.37 -12.78 -1.52
N ALA A 101 6.18 -12.35 -1.96
CA ALA A 101 6.05 -11.15 -2.77
C ALA A 101 6.46 -9.90 -1.99
N LEU A 102 6.10 -9.82 -0.72
CA LEU A 102 6.48 -8.66 0.11
C LEU A 102 7.97 -8.63 0.41
N ILE A 103 8.58 -9.78 0.63
CA ILE A 103 10.03 -9.87 0.83
C ILE A 103 10.76 -9.43 -0.45
N SER A 104 10.30 -9.91 -1.62
CA SER A 104 10.89 -9.51 -2.90
C SER A 104 10.75 -8.01 -3.11
N LEU A 105 9.59 -7.45 -2.79
CA LEU A 105 9.35 -6.02 -2.89
C LEU A 105 10.34 -5.23 -2.04
N ALA A 106 10.53 -5.65 -0.79
CA ALA A 106 11.43 -4.96 0.12
C ALA A 106 12.86 -4.99 -0.39
N ASN A 107 13.27 -6.11 -1.00
CA ASN A 107 14.63 -6.25 -1.52
C ASN A 107 14.86 -5.40 -2.77
N GLU A 108 13.83 -5.25 -3.61
CA GLU A 108 13.98 -4.57 -4.90
C GLU A 108 13.72 -3.08 -4.82
N ALA A 109 12.84 -2.67 -3.91
CA ALA A 109 12.29 -1.33 -3.92
C ALA A 109 12.49 -0.59 -2.59
N GLY A 110 13.52 -0.96 -1.82
CA GLY A 110 13.73 -0.42 -0.48
C GLY A 110 13.95 1.07 -0.42
N GLU A 111 14.45 1.66 -1.50
CA GLU A 111 14.76 3.09 -1.53
C GLU A 111 13.69 3.93 -2.22
N ILE A 112 12.60 3.32 -2.65
CA ILE A 112 11.52 4.05 -3.31
C ILE A 112 10.73 4.85 -2.27
N ASP A 113 10.41 6.09 -2.63
CA ASP A 113 9.53 6.92 -1.81
C ASP A 113 8.09 6.58 -2.15
N TYR A 114 7.39 5.96 -1.21
CA TYR A 114 6.02 5.51 -1.42
C TYR A 114 4.98 6.59 -1.12
N THR A 115 5.40 7.78 -0.68
CA THR A 115 4.47 8.86 -0.34
C THR A 115 3.57 9.18 -1.51
N ASN A 116 2.25 9.13 -1.28
CA ASN A 116 1.22 9.43 -2.28
C ASN A 116 1.26 8.54 -3.52
N GLN A 117 1.93 7.39 -3.43
CA GLN A 117 2.03 6.46 -4.57
C GLN A 117 1.06 5.30 -4.38
N VAL A 118 0.64 4.73 -5.50
CA VAL A 118 -0.24 3.57 -5.52
C VAL A 118 0.38 2.53 -6.44
N TYR A 119 0.58 1.32 -5.93
CA TYR A 119 1.25 0.25 -6.66
C TYR A 119 0.39 -0.99 -6.72
N LEU A 120 0.62 -1.81 -7.72
CA LEU A 120 -0.01 -3.12 -7.87
C LEU A 120 1.06 -4.19 -7.68
N LEU A 121 0.82 -5.11 -6.74
CA LEU A 121 1.74 -6.20 -6.43
C LEU A 121 1.20 -7.49 -7.01
N ARG A 122 2.01 -8.15 -7.84
CA ARG A 122 1.69 -9.42 -8.50
C ARG A 122 2.77 -10.45 -8.21
N SER A 123 2.39 -11.72 -8.27
CA SER A 123 3.33 -12.81 -8.11
C SER A 123 4.33 -12.85 -9.26
N GLY A 124 5.63 -12.94 -8.93
CA GLY A 124 6.67 -13.10 -9.92
C GLY A 124 6.90 -11.93 -10.85
N ARG A 125 6.41 -10.76 -10.49
CA ARG A 125 6.56 -9.55 -11.31
C ARG A 125 7.08 -8.39 -10.50
N PRO A 126 7.81 -7.46 -11.14
CA PRO A 126 8.19 -6.22 -10.46
C PRO A 126 6.93 -5.44 -10.10
N ILE A 127 7.04 -4.62 -9.07
CA ILE A 127 5.93 -3.75 -8.67
C ILE A 127 5.68 -2.73 -9.76
N GLU A 128 4.42 -2.42 -10.01
CA GLU A 128 4.03 -1.43 -11.01
C GLU A 128 3.19 -0.35 -10.36
N CYS A 129 3.32 0.87 -10.85
CA CYS A 129 2.45 1.95 -10.42
C CYS A 129 1.04 1.67 -10.94
N ALA A 130 0.06 1.55 -10.03
CA ALA A 130 -1.32 1.25 -10.40
C ALA A 130 -2.00 2.43 -11.08
N TYR A 131 -1.65 3.65 -10.64
CA TYR A 131 -2.18 4.88 -11.23
C TYR A 131 -1.02 5.83 -11.50
N PRO A 132 -0.86 6.31 -12.73
CA PRO A 132 0.21 7.28 -13.00
C PRO A 132 0.05 8.51 -12.12
N SER A 133 1.14 8.93 -11.50
CA SER A 133 1.12 10.09 -10.63
C SER A 133 1.27 11.35 -11.47
N ARG A 134 0.35 12.28 -11.31
CA ARG A 134 0.46 13.56 -12.00
C ARG A 134 1.55 14.43 -11.38
N SER A 135 1.74 14.32 -10.08
CA SER A 135 2.71 15.17 -9.39
C SER A 135 4.14 14.89 -9.76
N ARG A 136 4.42 13.72 -10.26
CA ARG A 136 5.78 13.37 -10.65
C ARG A 136 6.11 13.84 -12.05
N LEU A 137 5.08 14.14 -12.78
CA LEU A 137 5.30 14.55 -14.14
C LEU A 137 5.51 16.02 -14.26
N ASP A 138 5.26 16.29 -13.64
CA ASP A 138 5.14 17.35 -13.59
C ASP A 138 5.51 18.20 -13.23
N PRO A 139 5.99 17.93 -13.36
CA PRO A 139 5.77 19.07 -12.77
C PRO A 139 5.40 19.93 -13.83
N ILE A 140 5.26 19.32 -14.59
CA ILE A 140 4.78 19.39 -15.34
C ILE A 140 4.05 19.30 -15.84
N ALA A 141 3.91 19.15 -16.18
CA ALA A 141 3.14 18.69 -16.60
C ALA A 141 2.38 18.70 -16.60
N VAL A 142 2.22 18.90 -16.70
CA VAL A 142 1.38 18.51 -16.56
C VAL A 142 0.64 18.78 -16.58
N ARG A 143 0.68 19.21 -16.84
CA ARG A 143 -0.07 19.25 -17.02
C ARG A 143 -0.82 19.36 -17.37
N ASP A 144 -1.02 19.30 -17.60
CA ASP A 144 -1.76 19.02 -18.09
C ASP A 144 -2.44 18.95 -18.16
N THR A 145 -2.47 19.25 -18.34
CA THR A 145 -3.10 18.90 -18.56
C THR A 145 -3.73 18.62 -18.50
N ASN A 146 -3.69 18.85 -18.69
CA ASN A 146 -4.24 18.28 -18.79
C ASN A 146 -4.75 17.80 -18.58
N ARG A 147 -4.57 17.98 -18.64
CA ARG A 147 -5.06 17.38 -18.66
C ARG A 147 -5.67 16.73 -18.32
N ASP A 148 -5.78 16.70 -18.28
CA ASP A 148 -6.26 15.80 -18.11
C ASP A 148 -6.50 15.01 -17.78
N THR A 149 -6.30 14.77 -17.63
CA THR A 149 -6.52 13.92 -17.48
C THR A 149 -6.39 13.17 -17.05
N HIS A 150 -6.05 12.84 -17.00
CA HIS A 150 -6.02 11.93 -16.65
C HIS A 150 -6.14 11.35 -15.75
N TYR A 151 -5.69 11.10 -15.58
CA TYR A 151 -5.86 10.11 -14.69
C TYR A 151 -7.03 9.62 -14.52
#